data_958de5b7551434544ae547c1a2adf784
#
_entry.id   958de5b7551434544ae547c1a2adf784
#
_cell.length_a   1.000
_cell.length_b   1.000
_cell.length_c   1.000
_cell.angle_alpha   90.00
_cell.angle_beta   90.00
_cell.angle_gamma   90.00
#
_symmetry.space_group_name_H-M   'P 1'
#
loop_
_entity.id
_entity.type
_entity.pdbx_description
1 polymer ?
#
loop_
_entity_poly.entity_id
_entity_poly.type
_entity_poly.pdbx_seq_one_letter_code
_entity_poly.pdbx_strand_id
1 'polypeptide(L)'
;TFTDVTAEAGIYSSDIAFGLGVAVSDLNGDNLPDLYISNDFWERDYLYINKGNGKFSEELPSRVNYCSTSSMGADIADLNNDGYPEVFTTDMLPGDNYRLQTTMAFDPYHLEDAKYRANYHYQITQNCLHLNDGTANFSEVGLMCGVAATDWSWGALIFDFENDGNKDIFVSNGILKDIMSMDFHDFIADQVRIRTPGSKHRFDYLKFISNIPTEHLQNYAFSNAGNLKFSNRATSLGLSQLSYSNGAAYGDLDNDGDEDLVVNNINEKCFLYRN
;
A
#
# COMPACT_ATOMS: atom_id res chain seq x y z
N THR A 1 -2.18 -20.51 -25.29
CA THR A 1 -1.95 -19.25 -26.01
C THR A 1 -2.77 -18.17 -25.36
N PHE A 2 -2.16 -17.02 -25.03
CA PHE A 2 -2.86 -15.86 -24.50
C PHE A 2 -3.19 -14.91 -25.65
N THR A 3 -4.31 -14.19 -25.50
CA THR A 3 -4.74 -13.13 -26.41
C THR A 3 -4.98 -11.87 -25.58
N ASP A 4 -4.45 -10.75 -26.03
CA ASP A 4 -4.74 -9.46 -25.39
C ASP A 4 -6.18 -9.05 -25.71
N VAL A 5 -6.99 -8.93 -24.66
CA VAL A 5 -8.40 -8.51 -24.71
C VAL A 5 -8.68 -7.25 -23.89
N THR A 6 -7.65 -6.52 -23.49
CA THR A 6 -7.74 -5.35 -22.60
C THR A 6 -8.81 -4.35 -23.03
N ALA A 7 -8.76 -3.94 -24.29
CA ALA A 7 -9.75 -2.98 -24.83
C ALA A 7 -11.15 -3.59 -24.92
N GLU A 8 -11.26 -4.88 -25.31
CA GLU A 8 -12.54 -5.58 -25.39
C GLU A 8 -13.15 -5.78 -24.01
N ALA A 9 -12.32 -6.06 -23.00
CA ALA A 9 -12.74 -6.24 -21.61
C ALA A 9 -13.23 -4.94 -20.95
N GLY A 10 -12.95 -3.77 -21.52
CA GLY A 10 -13.29 -2.50 -20.94
C GLY A 10 -12.34 -2.06 -19.81
N ILE A 11 -11.13 -2.60 -19.80
CA ILE A 11 -10.09 -2.19 -18.85
C ILE A 11 -9.55 -0.82 -19.29
N TYR A 12 -9.76 0.16 -18.44
CA TYR A 12 -9.18 1.49 -18.57
C TYR A 12 -7.77 1.50 -17.97
N SER A 13 -6.88 2.26 -18.57
CA SER A 13 -5.57 2.54 -18.01
C SER A 13 -5.17 3.96 -18.40
N SER A 14 -4.74 4.75 -17.43
CA SER A 14 -4.17 6.08 -17.68
C SER A 14 -2.72 5.96 -18.12
N ASP A 15 -2.25 6.87 -18.98
CA ASP A 15 -0.84 6.96 -19.40
C ASP A 15 0.12 7.28 -18.22
N ILE A 16 -0.42 7.79 -17.11
CA ILE A 16 0.33 8.11 -15.89
C ILE A 16 0.05 7.13 -14.75
N ALA A 17 -0.72 6.06 -14.97
CA ALA A 17 -0.98 5.04 -13.98
C ALA A 17 0.32 4.31 -13.61
N PHE A 18 0.51 4.08 -12.32
CA PHE A 18 1.66 3.36 -11.77
C PHE A 18 1.15 2.22 -10.89
N GLY A 19 0.49 1.24 -11.52
CA GLY A 19 -0.08 0.07 -10.82
C GLY A 19 1.00 -0.79 -10.19
N LEU A 20 0.94 -0.98 -8.88
CA LEU A 20 1.90 -1.77 -8.10
C LEU A 20 1.30 -3.05 -7.53
N GLY A 21 0.00 -3.07 -7.26
CA GLY A 21 -0.70 -4.22 -6.72
C GLY A 21 -1.97 -4.56 -7.48
N VAL A 22 -2.30 -5.84 -7.54
CA VAL A 22 -3.57 -6.36 -8.09
C VAL A 22 -4.11 -7.39 -7.12
N ALA A 23 -5.31 -7.14 -6.61
CA ALA A 23 -6.05 -8.10 -5.79
C ALA A 23 -7.34 -8.52 -6.50
N VAL A 24 -7.72 -9.78 -6.33
CA VAL A 24 -8.84 -10.41 -7.06
C VAL A 24 -9.77 -11.10 -6.08
N SER A 25 -11.05 -10.71 -6.06
CA SER A 25 -12.08 -11.35 -5.25
C SER A 25 -13.47 -11.05 -5.80
N ASP A 26 -14.47 -11.81 -5.41
CA ASP A 26 -15.88 -11.47 -5.62
C ASP A 26 -16.29 -10.47 -4.53
N LEU A 27 -16.37 -9.20 -4.89
CA LEU A 27 -16.64 -8.11 -3.95
C LEU A 27 -18.13 -7.79 -3.78
N ASN A 28 -18.97 -8.23 -4.73
CA ASN A 28 -20.39 -7.93 -4.73
C ASN A 28 -21.30 -9.17 -4.53
N GLY A 29 -20.71 -10.37 -4.36
CA GLY A 29 -21.42 -11.61 -4.11
C GLY A 29 -22.12 -12.21 -5.33
N ASP A 30 -21.69 -11.86 -6.55
CA ASP A 30 -22.28 -12.35 -7.79
C ASP A 30 -21.59 -13.61 -8.38
N ASN A 31 -20.57 -14.14 -7.69
CA ASN A 31 -19.70 -15.25 -8.05
C ASN A 31 -18.82 -14.98 -9.29
N LEU A 32 -18.60 -13.72 -9.62
CA LEU A 32 -17.62 -13.32 -10.64
C LEU A 32 -16.46 -12.59 -9.95
N PRO A 33 -15.19 -12.90 -10.30
CA PRO A 33 -14.06 -12.20 -9.71
C PRO A 33 -13.96 -10.75 -10.20
N ASP A 34 -13.96 -9.82 -9.25
CA ASP A 34 -13.68 -8.41 -9.43
C ASP A 34 -12.18 -8.13 -9.26
N LEU A 35 -11.71 -6.94 -9.66
CA LEU A 35 -10.31 -6.55 -9.55
C LEU A 35 -10.18 -5.24 -8.77
N TYR A 36 -9.24 -5.20 -7.83
CA TYR A 36 -8.77 -3.95 -7.24
C TYR A 36 -7.30 -3.73 -7.65
N ILE A 37 -6.99 -2.54 -8.18
CA ILE A 37 -5.65 -2.16 -8.63
C ILE A 37 -5.18 -0.99 -7.79
N SER A 38 -4.10 -1.18 -7.04
CA SER A 38 -3.44 -0.10 -6.32
C SER A 38 -2.50 0.68 -7.24
N ASN A 39 -2.62 2.01 -7.26
CA ASN A 39 -1.78 2.90 -8.03
C ASN A 39 -0.98 3.83 -7.14
N ASP A 40 0.29 4.00 -7.45
CA ASP A 40 1.16 4.98 -6.83
C ASP A 40 1.10 6.34 -7.55
N PHE A 41 1.59 7.42 -6.89
CA PHE A 41 1.64 8.80 -7.36
C PHE A 41 0.26 9.46 -7.52
N TRP A 42 -0.03 10.00 -8.69
CA TRP A 42 -1.16 10.90 -8.93
C TRP A 42 -2.45 10.18 -9.33
N GLU A 43 -2.32 9.03 -9.96
CA GLU A 43 -3.48 8.27 -10.42
C GLU A 43 -4.17 7.60 -9.23
N ARG A 44 -5.51 7.63 -9.23
CA ARG A 44 -6.31 6.92 -8.23
C ARG A 44 -6.22 5.42 -8.40
N ASP A 45 -6.58 4.68 -7.38
CA ASP A 45 -6.81 3.24 -7.51
C ASP A 45 -7.95 2.94 -8.51
N TYR A 46 -8.02 1.70 -8.97
CA TYR A 46 -9.12 1.25 -9.81
C TYR A 46 -9.87 0.10 -9.16
N LEU A 47 -11.19 0.15 -9.25
CA LEU A 47 -12.08 -0.94 -8.86
C LEU A 47 -12.89 -1.38 -10.09
N TYR A 48 -12.57 -2.55 -10.60
CA TYR A 48 -13.23 -3.14 -11.75
C TYR A 48 -14.24 -4.18 -11.31
N ILE A 49 -15.53 -3.89 -11.49
CA ILE A 49 -16.61 -4.83 -11.28
C ILE A 49 -16.81 -5.67 -12.54
N ASN A 50 -16.75 -6.98 -12.39
CA ASN A 50 -16.95 -7.95 -13.45
C ASN A 50 -18.43 -7.99 -13.86
N LYS A 51 -18.72 -7.74 -15.12
CA LYS A 51 -20.10 -7.76 -15.66
C LYS A 51 -20.43 -9.07 -16.39
N GLY A 52 -19.55 -10.08 -16.26
CA GLY A 52 -19.64 -11.32 -17.00
C GLY A 52 -19.21 -11.19 -18.47
N ASN A 53 -19.08 -12.33 -19.13
CA ASN A 53 -18.67 -12.43 -20.55
C ASN A 53 -17.32 -11.73 -20.84
N GLY A 54 -16.40 -11.68 -19.88
CA GLY A 54 -15.10 -11.03 -20.00
C GLY A 54 -15.16 -9.52 -20.08
N LYS A 55 -16.18 -8.90 -19.51
CA LYS A 55 -16.35 -7.44 -19.47
C LYS A 55 -16.23 -6.93 -18.04
N PHE A 56 -15.57 -5.77 -17.88
CA PHE A 56 -15.41 -5.08 -16.62
C PHE A 56 -15.88 -3.62 -16.72
N SER A 57 -16.29 -3.07 -15.59
CA SER A 57 -16.64 -1.66 -15.43
C SER A 57 -15.80 -1.07 -14.31
N GLU A 58 -15.07 0.02 -14.57
CA GLU A 58 -14.34 0.75 -13.54
C GLU A 58 -15.31 1.61 -12.74
N GLU A 59 -15.45 1.35 -11.45
CA GLU A 59 -16.51 1.91 -10.61
C GLU A 59 -15.99 2.53 -9.30
N LEU A 60 -14.67 2.67 -9.09
CA LEU A 60 -14.09 3.17 -7.83
C LEU A 60 -14.72 4.51 -7.39
N PRO A 61 -14.87 5.55 -8.23
CA PRO A 61 -15.37 6.84 -7.75
C PRO A 61 -16.83 6.82 -7.26
N SER A 62 -17.61 5.82 -7.66
CA SER A 62 -18.99 5.66 -7.23
C SER A 62 -19.17 4.76 -6.02
N ARG A 63 -18.13 3.99 -5.66
CA ARG A 63 -18.20 2.94 -4.64
C ARG A 63 -17.29 3.18 -3.42
N VAL A 64 -16.28 4.00 -3.58
CA VAL A 64 -15.28 4.32 -2.55
C VAL A 64 -15.28 5.82 -2.31
N ASN A 65 -15.32 6.26 -1.05
CA ASN A 65 -15.36 7.69 -0.73
C ASN A 65 -14.03 8.40 -1.01
N TYR A 66 -12.92 7.76 -0.71
CA TYR A 66 -11.56 8.19 -1.01
C TYR A 66 -10.63 6.98 -0.99
N CYS A 67 -9.50 7.06 -1.67
CA CYS A 67 -8.47 6.03 -1.71
C CYS A 67 -7.13 6.56 -1.19
N SER A 68 -6.13 5.71 -1.12
CA SER A 68 -4.75 6.08 -0.80
C SER A 68 -4.16 6.99 -1.90
N THR A 69 -3.23 7.87 -1.53
CA THR A 69 -2.49 8.73 -2.49
C THR A 69 -1.41 7.97 -3.23
N SER A 70 -0.73 7.05 -2.53
CA SER A 70 0.40 6.28 -3.06
C SER A 70 0.21 4.81 -2.70
N SER A 71 -0.80 4.21 -3.31
CA SER A 71 -1.19 2.83 -3.04
C SER A 71 -0.15 1.85 -3.56
N MET A 72 0.60 1.20 -2.65
CA MET A 72 1.73 0.33 -3.00
C MET A 72 1.30 -1.12 -3.17
N GLY A 73 0.64 -1.68 -2.18
CA GLY A 73 0.12 -3.04 -2.18
C GLY A 73 -1.37 -3.06 -1.89
N ALA A 74 -2.03 -4.14 -2.30
CA ALA A 74 -3.42 -4.40 -1.97
C ALA A 74 -3.63 -5.88 -1.68
N ASP A 75 -4.49 -6.19 -0.71
CA ASP A 75 -5.01 -7.53 -0.47
C ASP A 75 -6.48 -7.48 -0.09
N ILE A 76 -7.19 -8.59 -0.31
CA ILE A 76 -8.63 -8.69 -0.15
C ILE A 76 -8.96 -9.96 0.64
N ALA A 77 -9.62 -9.78 1.78
CA ALA A 77 -10.19 -10.90 2.53
C ALA A 77 -11.32 -10.43 3.46
N ASP A 78 -12.15 -11.35 3.91
CA ASP A 78 -13.17 -11.12 4.92
C ASP A 78 -12.51 -11.00 6.31
N LEU A 79 -12.38 -9.77 6.80
CA LEU A 79 -11.70 -9.42 8.05
C LEU A 79 -12.63 -9.39 9.26
N ASN A 80 -13.93 -9.31 9.03
CA ASN A 80 -14.94 -9.23 10.10
C ASN A 80 -15.81 -10.49 10.21
N ASN A 81 -15.56 -11.48 9.34
CA ASN A 81 -16.28 -12.75 9.24
C ASN A 81 -17.80 -12.58 8.94
N ASP A 82 -18.15 -11.57 8.12
CA ASP A 82 -19.54 -11.34 7.69
C ASP A 82 -19.85 -11.95 6.31
N GLY A 83 -18.86 -12.50 5.64
CA GLY A 83 -18.96 -13.14 4.33
C GLY A 83 -18.72 -12.18 3.16
N TYR A 84 -18.41 -10.90 3.41
CA TYR A 84 -18.09 -9.91 2.38
C TYR A 84 -16.64 -9.43 2.55
N PRO A 85 -15.79 -9.60 1.54
CA PRO A 85 -14.37 -9.28 1.71
C PRO A 85 -14.11 -7.77 1.70
N GLU A 86 -13.25 -7.33 2.63
CA GLU A 86 -12.67 -6.00 2.71
C GLU A 86 -11.49 -5.86 1.74
N VAL A 87 -11.17 -4.62 1.37
CA VAL A 87 -9.95 -4.27 0.64
C VAL A 87 -9.02 -3.50 1.57
N PHE A 88 -7.78 -3.95 1.72
CA PHE A 88 -6.73 -3.24 2.43
C PHE A 88 -5.63 -2.81 1.47
N THR A 89 -5.28 -1.51 1.48
CA THR A 89 -4.18 -0.96 0.69
C THR A 89 -3.14 -0.31 1.57
N THR A 90 -1.87 -0.35 1.16
CA THR A 90 -0.75 0.24 1.88
C THR A 90 -0.27 1.55 1.27
N ASP A 91 0.16 2.50 2.11
CA ASP A 91 0.67 3.82 1.74
C ASP A 91 1.83 4.20 2.69
N MET A 92 2.26 5.45 2.69
CA MET A 92 3.50 5.93 3.33
C MET A 92 3.28 6.79 4.57
N LEU A 93 2.12 6.72 5.24
CA LEU A 93 1.89 7.52 6.47
C LEU A 93 2.69 6.95 7.65
N PRO A 94 3.64 7.71 8.24
CA PRO A 94 4.35 7.26 9.44
C PRO A 94 3.45 7.18 10.67
N GLY A 95 3.56 6.07 11.42
CA GLY A 95 2.93 5.93 12.73
C GLY A 95 3.74 6.59 13.86
N ASP A 96 5.04 6.79 13.68
CA ASP A 96 5.92 7.46 14.63
C ASP A 96 5.89 8.97 14.45
N ASN A 97 5.76 9.71 15.56
CA ASN A 97 5.63 11.17 15.52
C ASN A 97 6.90 11.88 15.01
N TYR A 98 8.09 11.36 15.29
CA TYR A 98 9.32 11.94 14.78
C TYR A 98 9.38 11.79 13.26
N ARG A 99 9.13 10.58 12.75
CA ARG A 99 9.06 10.31 11.33
C ARG A 99 8.00 11.18 10.65
N LEU A 100 6.80 11.26 11.22
CA LEU A 100 5.72 12.11 10.70
C LEU A 100 6.14 13.56 10.53
N GLN A 101 6.88 14.13 11.49
CA GLN A 101 7.33 15.52 11.45
C GLN A 101 8.53 15.76 10.52
N THR A 102 9.28 14.73 10.19
CA THR A 102 10.54 14.86 9.42
C THR A 102 10.45 14.33 7.98
N THR A 103 9.36 13.65 7.63
CA THR A 103 9.20 13.05 6.28
C THR A 103 7.94 13.49 5.56
N MET A 104 6.90 13.95 6.26
CA MET A 104 5.64 14.30 5.60
C MET A 104 5.61 15.75 5.12
N ALA A 105 5.43 15.93 3.82
CA ALA A 105 5.03 17.19 3.22
C ALA A 105 3.62 17.02 2.66
N PHE A 106 2.65 17.76 3.20
CA PHE A 106 1.28 17.72 2.71
C PHE A 106 1.13 18.58 1.45
N ASP A 107 0.37 18.09 0.49
CA ASP A 107 0.04 18.84 -0.71
C ASP A 107 -0.79 20.09 -0.35
N PRO A 108 -0.53 21.23 -1.01
CA PRO A 108 -1.35 22.41 -0.82
C PRO A 108 -2.80 22.16 -1.30
N TYR A 109 -3.78 22.72 -0.58
CA TYR A 109 -5.21 22.57 -0.91
C TYR A 109 -5.57 22.81 -2.38
N HIS A 110 -4.93 23.81 -3.03
CA HIS A 110 -5.21 24.10 -4.42
C HIS A 110 -4.75 22.98 -5.38
N LEU A 111 -3.77 22.18 -4.98
CA LEU A 111 -3.32 21.01 -5.74
C LEU A 111 -4.33 19.88 -5.59
N GLU A 112 -4.80 19.62 -4.38
CA GLU A 112 -5.85 18.63 -4.12
C GLU A 112 -7.16 18.97 -4.86
N ASP A 113 -7.58 20.23 -4.83
CA ASP A 113 -8.75 20.69 -5.58
C ASP A 113 -8.56 20.51 -7.11
N ALA A 114 -7.35 20.72 -7.62
CA ALA A 114 -7.03 20.50 -9.02
C ALA A 114 -7.04 19.01 -9.39
N LYS A 115 -6.50 18.12 -8.56
CA LYS A 115 -6.57 16.67 -8.73
C LYS A 115 -8.03 16.21 -8.80
N TYR A 116 -8.84 16.62 -7.83
CA TYR A 116 -10.26 16.26 -7.78
C TYR A 116 -11.02 16.71 -9.05
N ARG A 117 -10.83 17.96 -9.47
CA ARG A 117 -11.45 18.50 -10.70
C ARG A 117 -10.96 17.81 -11.98
N ALA A 118 -9.76 17.27 -11.97
CA ALA A 118 -9.20 16.49 -13.07
C ALA A 118 -9.61 15.01 -13.03
N ASN A 119 -10.54 14.63 -12.13
CA ASN A 119 -11.10 13.29 -11.98
C ASN A 119 -10.13 12.23 -11.38
N TYR A 120 -9.14 12.69 -10.61
CA TYR A 120 -8.25 11.79 -9.85
C TYR A 120 -8.87 11.29 -8.53
N HIS A 121 -10.11 11.65 -8.25
CA HIS A 121 -10.83 11.31 -7.03
C HIS A 121 -10.21 11.94 -5.76
N TYR A 122 -10.82 11.72 -4.59
CA TYR A 122 -10.23 12.11 -3.31
C TYR A 122 -9.18 11.08 -2.90
N GLN A 123 -8.01 11.56 -2.52
CA GLN A 123 -6.87 10.73 -2.10
C GLN A 123 -6.34 11.24 -0.78
N ILE A 124 -5.97 10.32 0.13
CA ILE A 124 -5.40 10.65 1.43
C ILE A 124 -4.18 9.75 1.66
N THR A 125 -3.05 10.35 2.05
CA THR A 125 -1.82 9.60 2.36
C THR A 125 -2.00 8.81 3.65
N GLN A 126 -2.45 7.58 3.54
CA GLN A 126 -2.58 6.59 4.62
C GLN A 126 -2.89 5.21 4.05
N ASN A 127 -2.63 4.15 4.81
CA ASN A 127 -3.23 2.86 4.48
C ASN A 127 -4.74 2.97 4.56
N CYS A 128 -5.44 2.42 3.57
CA CYS A 128 -6.89 2.39 3.57
C CYS A 128 -7.41 0.98 3.86
N LEU A 129 -8.36 0.87 4.76
CA LEU A 129 -9.16 -0.33 4.98
C LEU A 129 -10.59 -0.02 4.56
N HIS A 130 -11.00 -0.55 3.43
CA HIS A 130 -12.30 -0.36 2.82
C HIS A 130 -13.25 -1.47 3.29
N LEU A 131 -14.13 -1.14 4.22
CA LEU A 131 -15.18 -2.03 4.74
C LEU A 131 -16.29 -2.16 3.71
N ASN A 132 -16.58 -3.40 3.30
CA ASN A 132 -17.58 -3.75 2.31
C ASN A 132 -18.98 -3.85 2.94
N ASP A 133 -20.00 -3.29 2.28
CA ASP A 133 -21.40 -3.41 2.70
C ASP A 133 -22.13 -4.63 2.08
N GLY A 134 -21.38 -5.51 1.40
CA GLY A 134 -21.91 -6.67 0.69
C GLY A 134 -22.44 -6.40 -0.71
N THR A 135 -22.32 -5.16 -1.19
CA THR A 135 -22.71 -4.75 -2.57
C THR A 135 -21.56 -4.11 -3.34
N ALA A 136 -20.33 -4.27 -2.85
CA ALA A 136 -19.13 -3.59 -3.29
C ALA A 136 -19.22 -2.05 -3.17
N ASN A 137 -19.97 -1.51 -2.21
CA ASN A 137 -19.80 -0.14 -1.75
C ASN A 137 -19.00 -0.15 -0.46
N PHE A 138 -18.06 0.76 -0.36
CA PHE A 138 -17.05 0.72 0.68
C PHE A 138 -17.05 1.96 1.57
N SER A 139 -16.85 1.73 2.87
CA SER A 139 -16.54 2.78 3.84
C SER A 139 -15.09 2.63 4.29
N GLU A 140 -14.30 3.68 4.19
CA GLU A 140 -12.93 3.64 4.69
C GLU A 140 -12.91 3.73 6.22
N VAL A 141 -12.25 2.79 6.88
CA VAL A 141 -12.25 2.64 8.35
C VAL A 141 -10.84 2.45 8.94
N GLY A 142 -9.78 2.52 8.16
CA GLY A 142 -8.41 2.21 8.56
C GLY A 142 -7.93 3.02 9.77
N LEU A 143 -8.27 4.32 9.83
CA LEU A 143 -7.94 5.16 10.97
C LEU A 143 -8.69 4.74 12.24
N MET A 144 -9.97 4.40 12.12
CA MET A 144 -10.79 3.90 13.22
C MET A 144 -10.30 2.53 13.74
N CYS A 145 -9.82 1.69 12.83
CA CYS A 145 -9.31 0.35 13.14
C CYS A 145 -7.84 0.36 13.62
N GLY A 146 -7.14 1.49 13.52
CA GLY A 146 -5.75 1.63 13.96
C GLY A 146 -4.69 1.04 13.01
N VAL A 147 -5.03 0.84 11.72
CA VAL A 147 -4.12 0.26 10.70
C VAL A 147 -3.65 1.27 9.65
N ALA A 148 -4.04 2.54 9.78
CA ALA A 148 -3.83 3.57 8.77
C ALA A 148 -2.37 4.05 8.61
N ALA A 149 -1.48 3.80 9.59
CA ALA A 149 -0.16 4.42 9.63
C ALA A 149 0.92 3.37 9.95
N THR A 150 1.74 3.05 8.97
CA THR A 150 2.78 2.01 9.04
C THR A 150 4.10 2.42 8.39
N ASP A 151 4.32 3.72 8.13
CA ASP A 151 5.50 4.27 7.43
C ASP A 151 5.58 3.81 5.95
N TRP A 152 6.75 3.63 5.37
CA TRP A 152 6.93 3.31 3.96
C TRP A 152 6.57 1.84 3.68
N SER A 153 5.31 1.62 3.40
CA SER A 153 4.72 0.28 3.33
C SER A 153 4.61 -0.22 1.90
N TRP A 154 4.94 -1.48 1.67
CA TRP A 154 4.92 -2.11 0.36
C TRP A 154 3.86 -3.23 0.28
N GLY A 155 4.13 -4.34 0.92
CA GLY A 155 3.27 -5.51 0.87
C GLY A 155 2.14 -5.41 1.88
N ALA A 156 0.93 -5.67 1.41
CA ALA A 156 -0.25 -5.94 2.23
C ALA A 156 -0.54 -7.43 2.15
N LEU A 157 -0.60 -8.13 3.29
CA LEU A 157 -1.01 -9.52 3.35
C LEU A 157 -2.09 -9.69 4.42
N ILE A 158 -3.14 -10.41 4.08
CA ILE A 158 -4.25 -10.72 4.99
C ILE A 158 -4.34 -12.24 5.14
N PHE A 159 -3.97 -12.76 6.32
CA PHE A 159 -4.06 -14.19 6.66
C PHE A 159 -4.18 -14.37 8.17
N ASP A 160 -4.61 -15.54 8.61
CA ASP A 160 -4.75 -15.88 10.03
C ASP A 160 -3.42 -16.42 10.56
N PHE A 161 -2.57 -15.54 11.10
CA PHE A 161 -1.25 -15.95 11.62
C PHE A 161 -1.29 -16.37 13.10
N GLU A 162 -2.42 -16.27 13.77
CA GLU A 162 -2.61 -16.74 15.14
C GLU A 162 -3.46 -18.02 15.21
N ASN A 163 -3.99 -18.49 14.09
CA ASN A 163 -4.84 -19.68 13.96
C ASN A 163 -6.09 -19.61 14.84
N ASP A 164 -6.66 -18.41 15.00
CA ASP A 164 -7.84 -18.17 15.86
C ASP A 164 -9.17 -18.04 15.06
N GLY A 165 -9.08 -18.10 13.72
CA GLY A 165 -10.20 -17.98 12.80
C GLY A 165 -10.51 -16.54 12.38
N ASN A 166 -9.80 -15.54 12.90
CA ASN A 166 -9.87 -14.18 12.42
C ASN A 166 -8.66 -13.91 11.50
N LYS A 167 -8.89 -13.21 10.41
CA LYS A 167 -7.77 -12.82 9.55
C LYS A 167 -7.09 -11.58 10.09
N ASP A 168 -5.78 -11.60 10.04
CA ASP A 168 -4.86 -10.58 10.52
C ASP A 168 -4.25 -9.82 9.34
N ILE A 169 -3.57 -8.71 9.63
CA ILE A 169 -2.91 -7.91 8.59
C ILE A 169 -1.40 -7.85 8.85
N PHE A 170 -0.59 -8.28 7.89
CA PHE A 170 0.85 -8.07 7.88
C PHE A 170 1.21 -7.00 6.84
N VAL A 171 2.10 -6.05 7.24
CA VAL A 171 2.60 -4.99 6.37
C VAL A 171 4.12 -5.01 6.36
N SER A 172 4.70 -5.16 5.17
CA SER A 172 6.15 -5.04 4.99
C SER A 172 6.55 -3.59 4.77
N ASN A 173 7.60 -3.14 5.48
CA ASN A 173 8.09 -1.77 5.45
C ASN A 173 9.56 -1.69 5.09
N GLY A 174 9.92 -0.68 4.33
CA GLY A 174 11.32 -0.35 4.13
C GLY A 174 11.59 0.43 2.87
N ILE A 175 12.52 1.37 2.98
CA ILE A 175 13.09 2.06 1.84
C ILE A 175 14.60 2.21 2.05
N LEU A 176 15.40 1.69 1.12
CA LEU A 176 16.86 1.78 1.21
C LEU A 176 17.35 3.22 1.21
N LYS A 177 16.69 4.11 0.47
CA LYS A 177 17.02 5.52 0.36
C LYS A 177 15.79 6.35 0.67
N ASP A 178 15.77 6.98 1.86
CA ASP A 178 14.65 7.78 2.33
C ASP A 178 14.59 9.13 1.61
N ILE A 179 13.93 9.11 0.47
CA ILE A 179 13.71 10.30 -0.37
C ILE A 179 12.65 11.24 0.22
N MET A 180 11.92 10.84 1.25
CA MET A 180 10.92 11.66 1.93
C MET A 180 11.53 12.56 3.01
N SER A 181 12.79 12.34 3.40
CA SER A 181 13.47 13.16 4.41
C SER A 181 13.45 14.63 4.06
N MET A 182 12.84 15.48 4.90
CA MET A 182 12.77 16.93 4.69
C MET A 182 14.16 17.58 4.74
N ASP A 183 15.06 17.10 5.60
CA ASP A 183 16.46 17.55 5.64
C ASP A 183 17.17 17.29 4.30
N PHE A 184 16.87 16.17 3.66
CA PHE A 184 17.41 15.88 2.34
C PHE A 184 16.79 16.77 1.25
N HIS A 185 15.50 17.09 1.33
CA HIS A 185 14.86 18.06 0.43
C HIS A 185 15.48 19.45 0.56
N ASP A 186 15.75 19.91 1.78
CA ASP A 186 16.43 21.19 2.02
C ASP A 186 17.85 21.19 1.48
N PHE A 187 18.59 20.09 1.69
CA PHE A 187 19.92 19.91 1.08
C PHE A 187 19.86 20.01 -0.45
N ILE A 188 18.90 19.35 -1.11
CA ILE A 188 18.72 19.45 -2.57
C ILE A 188 18.43 20.90 -2.97
N ALA A 189 17.51 21.56 -2.29
CA ALA A 189 17.12 22.93 -2.60
C ALA A 189 18.34 23.88 -2.53
N ASP A 190 19.19 23.71 -1.53
CA ASP A 190 20.44 24.48 -1.40
C ASP A 190 21.45 24.17 -2.52
N GLN A 191 21.63 22.90 -2.90
CA GLN A 191 22.49 22.52 -4.02
C GLN A 191 22.00 23.12 -5.35
N VAL A 192 20.70 23.21 -5.56
CA VAL A 192 20.10 23.84 -6.75
C VAL A 192 20.29 25.36 -6.72
N ARG A 193 20.14 26.00 -5.56
CA ARG A 193 20.35 27.46 -5.38
C ARG A 193 21.80 27.89 -5.58
N ILE A 194 22.78 27.07 -5.17
CA ILE A 194 24.22 27.32 -5.32
C ILE A 194 24.68 27.18 -6.80
N ARG A 195 23.90 26.59 -7.67
CA ARG A 195 24.16 26.48 -9.09
C ARG A 195 24.03 27.83 -9.77
N THR A 196 25.15 28.55 -9.83
CA THR A 196 25.26 29.79 -10.64
C THR A 196 25.18 29.40 -12.14
N PRO A 197 24.33 30.08 -12.94
CA PRO A 197 24.37 29.91 -14.41
C PRO A 197 25.75 30.13 -14.93
N GLY A 198 26.33 29.10 -15.58
CA GLY A 198 27.69 29.16 -16.14
C GLY A 198 28.77 28.38 -15.38
N SER A 199 28.49 27.77 -14.23
CA SER A 199 29.44 26.91 -13.54
C SER A 199 29.70 25.62 -14.35
N LYS A 200 30.98 25.33 -14.65
CA LYS A 200 31.43 24.11 -15.34
C LYS A 200 31.44 22.87 -14.41
N HIS A 201 30.93 22.97 -13.20
CA HIS A 201 30.91 21.83 -12.28
C HIS A 201 29.94 20.75 -12.77
N ARG A 202 30.50 19.60 -13.10
CA ARG A 202 29.73 18.41 -13.43
C ARG A 202 29.01 17.91 -12.16
N PHE A 203 27.72 17.61 -12.27
CA PHE A 203 26.97 17.07 -11.16
C PHE A 203 27.49 15.67 -10.79
N ASP A 204 27.91 15.52 -9.55
CA ASP A 204 28.35 14.23 -9.02
C ASP A 204 27.14 13.44 -8.50
N TYR A 205 26.58 12.61 -9.37
CA TYR A 205 25.43 11.76 -9.04
C TYR A 205 25.72 10.77 -7.92
N LEU A 206 26.94 10.23 -7.83
CA LEU A 206 27.28 9.26 -6.80
C LEU A 206 27.32 9.93 -5.43
N LYS A 207 27.93 11.10 -5.34
CA LYS A 207 27.93 11.89 -4.11
C LYS A 207 26.52 12.34 -3.72
N PHE A 208 25.68 12.68 -4.69
CA PHE A 208 24.28 13.04 -4.44
C PHE A 208 23.51 11.85 -3.85
N ILE A 209 23.56 10.68 -4.47
CA ILE A 209 22.90 9.46 -4.01
C ILE A 209 23.43 9.03 -2.64
N SER A 210 24.73 9.20 -2.37
CA SER A 210 25.31 8.84 -1.07
C SER A 210 24.81 9.70 0.10
N ASN A 211 24.31 10.91 -0.18
CA ASN A 211 23.76 11.80 0.84
C ASN A 211 22.26 11.54 1.13
N ILE A 212 21.57 10.70 0.36
CA ILE A 212 20.20 10.30 0.69
C ILE A 212 20.26 9.46 1.97
N PRO A 213 19.50 9.82 3.02
CA PRO A 213 19.44 9.04 4.26
C PRO A 213 19.02 7.58 4.02
N THR A 214 19.38 6.72 4.93
CA THR A 214 18.94 5.32 4.99
C THR A 214 18.30 5.09 6.34
N GLU A 215 17.09 4.53 6.35
CA GLU A 215 16.35 4.26 7.58
C GLU A 215 15.80 2.83 7.54
N HIS A 216 16.23 2.01 8.52
CA HIS A 216 15.64 0.69 8.68
C HIS A 216 14.31 0.80 9.42
N LEU A 217 13.27 0.25 8.82
CA LEU A 217 11.92 0.26 9.40
C LEU A 217 11.54 -1.14 9.89
N GLN A 218 10.65 -1.18 10.88
CA GLN A 218 10.06 -2.44 11.30
C GLN A 218 8.82 -2.76 10.45
N ASN A 219 8.58 -4.04 10.25
CA ASN A 219 7.30 -4.51 9.71
C ASN A 219 6.19 -4.42 10.76
N TYR A 220 4.95 -4.40 10.32
CA TYR A 220 3.78 -4.41 11.20
C TYR A 220 3.03 -5.74 11.08
N ALA A 221 2.55 -6.23 12.20
CA ALA A 221 1.67 -7.39 12.28
C ALA A 221 0.50 -7.03 13.19
N PHE A 222 -0.65 -6.79 12.59
CA PHE A 222 -1.87 -6.38 13.26
C PHE A 222 -2.75 -7.59 13.53
N SER A 223 -2.80 -8.03 14.77
CA SER A 223 -3.68 -9.09 15.24
C SER A 223 -5.11 -8.57 15.36
N ASN A 224 -6.04 -9.31 14.82
CA ASN A 224 -7.47 -9.00 14.78
C ASN A 224 -8.21 -9.64 15.96
N ALA A 225 -8.57 -8.86 16.95
CA ALA A 225 -9.34 -9.33 18.10
C ALA A 225 -10.87 -9.50 17.81
N GLY A 226 -11.24 -9.52 16.53
CA GLY A 226 -12.64 -9.52 16.07
C GLY A 226 -13.24 -8.11 16.03
N ASN A 227 -14.33 -7.96 15.26
CA ASN A 227 -15.03 -6.69 15.04
C ASN A 227 -14.09 -5.55 14.56
N LEU A 228 -13.15 -5.84 13.69
CA LEU A 228 -12.18 -4.91 13.12
C LEU A 228 -11.35 -4.15 14.19
N LYS A 229 -11.04 -4.81 15.31
CA LYS A 229 -10.18 -4.27 16.36
C LYS A 229 -8.78 -4.84 16.22
N PHE A 230 -7.90 -4.06 15.68
CA PHE A 230 -6.53 -4.45 15.44
C PHE A 230 -5.55 -3.93 16.50
N SER A 231 -4.52 -4.70 16.77
CA SER A 231 -3.39 -4.31 17.62
C SER A 231 -2.07 -4.76 16.99
N ASN A 232 -1.09 -3.85 16.88
CA ASN A 232 0.23 -4.23 16.38
C ASN A 232 0.94 -5.13 17.38
N ARG A 233 1.20 -6.37 17.01
CA ARG A 233 1.88 -7.39 17.79
C ARG A 233 3.22 -7.84 17.22
N ALA A 234 3.75 -7.13 16.21
CA ALA A 234 4.99 -7.50 15.54
C ALA A 234 6.13 -7.84 16.52
N THR A 235 6.29 -7.05 17.60
CA THR A 235 7.34 -7.32 18.61
C THR A 235 7.09 -8.60 19.39
N SER A 236 5.86 -8.88 19.83
CA SER A 236 5.54 -10.08 20.59
C SER A 236 5.59 -11.36 19.75
N LEU A 237 5.37 -11.23 18.45
CA LEU A 237 5.42 -12.31 17.47
C LEU A 237 6.83 -12.52 16.86
N GLY A 238 7.82 -11.69 17.24
CA GLY A 238 9.18 -11.81 16.70
C GLY A 238 9.33 -11.29 15.25
N LEU A 239 8.40 -10.47 14.77
CA LEU A 239 8.35 -9.93 13.40
C LEU A 239 8.84 -8.48 13.28
N SER A 240 9.40 -7.91 14.36
CA SER A 240 9.79 -6.50 14.45
C SER A 240 11.25 -6.21 14.11
N GLN A 241 11.94 -7.10 13.39
CA GLN A 241 13.30 -6.84 12.94
C GLN A 241 13.33 -5.62 12.02
N LEU A 242 14.28 -4.74 12.27
CA LEU A 242 14.52 -3.57 11.42
C LEU A 242 15.14 -4.02 10.09
N SER A 243 14.61 -3.56 8.98
CA SER A 243 15.01 -4.00 7.64
C SER A 243 14.60 -2.99 6.54
N TYR A 244 14.93 -3.33 5.31
CA TYR A 244 14.39 -2.69 4.11
C TYR A 244 13.45 -3.69 3.41
N SER A 245 12.35 -4.03 4.07
CA SER A 245 11.40 -5.03 3.55
C SER A 245 10.56 -4.48 2.42
N ASN A 246 10.30 -5.33 1.42
CA ASN A 246 9.44 -5.00 0.27
C ASN A 246 8.31 -6.02 0.12
N GLY A 247 8.54 -7.04 -0.73
CA GLY A 247 7.57 -8.09 -0.95
C GLY A 247 7.55 -9.09 0.19
N ALA A 248 6.37 -9.63 0.46
CA ALA A 248 6.17 -10.72 1.39
C ALA A 248 5.16 -11.72 0.82
N ALA A 249 5.20 -12.95 1.30
CA ALA A 249 4.25 -14.00 0.96
C ALA A 249 4.13 -14.97 2.14
N TYR A 250 2.97 -15.60 2.27
CA TYR A 250 2.73 -16.62 3.28
C TYR A 250 2.33 -17.96 2.64
N GLY A 251 2.43 -19.03 3.39
CA GLY A 251 2.03 -20.38 3.01
C GLY A 251 2.56 -21.41 3.99
N ASP A 252 1.90 -22.53 4.12
CA ASP A 252 2.34 -23.67 4.92
C ASP A 252 3.55 -24.35 4.24
N LEU A 253 4.76 -24.00 4.67
CA LEU A 253 6.00 -24.45 4.02
C LEU A 253 6.56 -25.76 4.59
N ASP A 254 6.14 -26.16 5.78
CA ASP A 254 6.59 -27.41 6.40
C ASP A 254 5.47 -28.44 6.62
N ASN A 255 4.25 -28.14 6.14
CA ASN A 255 3.05 -28.98 6.18
C ASN A 255 2.60 -29.31 7.61
N ASP A 256 2.70 -28.36 8.52
CA ASP A 256 2.19 -28.52 9.88
C ASP A 256 0.77 -27.92 10.07
N GLY A 257 0.27 -27.21 9.07
CA GLY A 257 -1.08 -26.64 9.01
C GLY A 257 -1.13 -25.16 9.37
N ASP A 258 -0.01 -24.55 9.74
CA ASP A 258 0.12 -23.15 10.09
C ASP A 258 0.75 -22.36 8.93
N GLU A 259 0.39 -21.08 8.77
CA GLU A 259 0.92 -20.26 7.68
C GLU A 259 2.25 -19.62 8.05
N ASP A 260 3.34 -20.03 7.37
CA ASP A 260 4.67 -19.44 7.48
C ASP A 260 4.77 -18.15 6.67
N LEU A 261 5.73 -17.28 7.02
CA LEU A 261 5.91 -15.99 6.36
C LEU A 261 7.32 -15.85 5.78
N VAL A 262 7.40 -15.44 4.51
CA VAL A 262 8.64 -15.06 3.83
C VAL A 262 8.63 -13.58 3.53
N VAL A 263 9.70 -12.86 3.91
CA VAL A 263 9.84 -11.42 3.65
C VAL A 263 11.13 -11.15 2.89
N ASN A 264 11.03 -10.49 1.76
CA ASN A 264 12.18 -10.08 0.97
C ASN A 264 12.70 -8.70 1.41
N ASN A 265 14.02 -8.56 1.52
CA ASN A 265 14.68 -7.34 1.95
C ASN A 265 15.63 -6.80 0.86
N ILE A 266 15.69 -5.48 0.67
CA ILE A 266 16.65 -4.85 -0.25
C ILE A 266 18.05 -4.91 0.36
N ASN A 267 19.03 -5.43 -0.40
CA ASN A 267 20.45 -5.54 -0.03
C ASN A 267 20.72 -6.31 1.28
N GLU A 268 19.75 -7.01 1.82
CA GLU A 268 19.84 -7.82 3.02
C GLU A 268 19.29 -9.23 2.76
N LYS A 269 19.51 -10.14 3.71
CA LYS A 269 18.94 -11.50 3.61
C LYS A 269 17.43 -11.43 3.81
N CYS A 270 16.71 -12.23 3.04
CA CYS A 270 15.28 -12.44 3.28
C CYS A 270 15.06 -13.06 4.67
N PHE A 271 13.92 -12.77 5.26
CA PHE A 271 13.45 -13.45 6.45
C PHE A 271 12.55 -14.62 6.06
N LEU A 272 12.71 -15.73 6.75
CA LEU A 272 11.79 -16.85 6.72
C LEU A 272 11.37 -17.10 8.19
N TYR A 273 10.10 -16.88 8.45
CA TYR A 273 9.49 -17.08 9.74
C TYR A 273 8.62 -18.32 9.69
N ARG A 274 8.89 -19.27 10.57
CA ARG A 274 8.00 -20.40 10.80
C ARG A 274 7.03 -20.06 11.92
N ASN A 275 5.77 -20.30 11.69
CA ASN A 275 4.69 -20.09 12.65
C ASN A 275 4.64 -21.16 13.75
#